data_abe87af03c25f5a9593d03d320184579
#
_entry.id   abe87af03c25f5a9593d03d320184579
#
_cell.length_a   1.000
_cell.length_b   1.000
_cell.length_c   1.000
_cell.angle_alpha   90.00
_cell.angle_beta   90.00
_cell.angle_gamma   90.00
#
_symmetry.space_group_name_H-M   'P 1'
#
loop_
_entity.id
_entity.type
_entity.pdbx_description
1 polymer ?
#
loop_
_entity_poly.entity_id
_entity_poly.type
_entity_poly.pdbx_seq_one_letter_code
_entity_poly.pdbx_strand_id
1 'polypeptide(L)'
;MTVSTNINSSFEIDIKKWQNLGLLDHNAIKDIANDPSVPLTSNERLYLGLLNAKELGSVSFEAKKTIFSIGEPISAGYFVVSGQLLAVNDKGIQRLGPGSVIGLAEGLIGMHSDKRVITVTSVQVRVISLYKIDAIIPRLPIPVREMIKNMVKRVLDLKNLPNGVL
;
A
#
# COMPACT_ATOMS: atom_id res chain seq x y z
N MET A 1 -4.77 -27.11 4.44
CA MET A 1 -4.62 -25.70 4.03
C MET A 1 -3.31 -25.16 4.57
N THR A 2 -2.32 -25.00 3.73
CA THR A 2 -1.04 -24.41 4.12
C THR A 2 -1.20 -22.92 4.13
N VAL A 3 -1.20 -22.29 5.31
CA VAL A 3 -1.14 -20.84 5.45
C VAL A 3 0.28 -20.42 5.08
N SER A 4 0.47 -19.97 3.86
CA SER A 4 1.72 -19.34 3.46
C SER A 4 1.80 -17.97 4.13
N THR A 5 2.67 -17.84 5.11
CA THR A 5 3.04 -16.57 5.74
C THR A 5 4.07 -15.82 4.90
N ASN A 6 3.85 -15.73 3.59
CA ASN A 6 4.72 -14.90 2.76
C ASN A 6 4.35 -13.42 2.95
N ILE A 7 5.09 -12.78 3.84
CA ILE A 7 5.03 -11.34 4.16
C ILE A 7 5.74 -10.57 3.02
N ASN A 8 5.17 -10.57 1.84
CA ASN A 8 5.83 -9.99 0.67
C ASN A 8 5.40 -8.54 0.33
N SER A 9 4.74 -7.84 1.24
CA SER A 9 4.41 -6.42 1.00
C SER A 9 4.13 -5.60 2.25
N SER A 10 4.31 -6.15 3.46
CA SER A 10 4.21 -5.39 4.69
C SER A 10 5.58 -4.90 5.12
N PHE A 11 5.70 -3.61 5.41
CA PHE A 11 6.85 -3.10 6.13
C PHE A 11 6.80 -3.68 7.54
N GLU A 12 7.86 -4.35 7.99
CA GLU A 12 8.00 -4.62 9.40
C GLU A 12 8.29 -3.30 10.11
N ILE A 13 7.31 -2.84 10.86
CA ILE A 13 7.42 -1.63 11.68
C ILE A 13 7.68 -2.07 13.10
N ASP A 14 8.84 -1.75 13.63
CA ASP A 14 9.15 -1.97 15.03
C ASP A 14 8.47 -0.91 15.91
N ILE A 15 7.25 -1.22 16.35
CA ILE A 15 6.45 -0.34 17.20
C ILE A 15 7.17 -0.03 18.52
N LYS A 16 7.93 -0.98 19.09
CA LYS A 16 8.68 -0.74 20.33
C LYS A 16 9.81 0.25 20.11
N LYS A 17 10.54 0.12 19.00
CA LYS A 17 11.55 1.11 18.60
C LYS A 17 10.92 2.49 18.44
N TRP A 18 9.74 2.59 17.85
CA TRP A 18 9.04 3.86 17.65
C TRP A 18 8.55 4.47 18.97
N GLN A 19 8.06 3.66 19.91
CA GLN A 19 7.71 4.10 21.26
C GLN A 19 8.93 4.69 21.97
N ASN A 20 10.08 4.02 21.90
CA ASN A 20 11.33 4.46 22.53
C ASN A 20 11.88 5.75 21.90
N LEU A 21 11.61 6.00 20.62
CA LEU A 21 11.99 7.22 19.90
C LEU A 21 10.96 8.36 20.05
N GLY A 22 9.89 8.16 20.80
CA GLY A 22 8.82 9.17 20.95
C GLY A 22 8.00 9.40 19.66
N LEU A 23 8.08 8.49 18.68
CA LEU A 23 7.48 8.63 17.36
C LEU A 23 5.97 8.40 17.31
N LEU A 24 5.35 8.03 18.43
CA LEU A 24 3.90 7.86 18.50
C LEU A 24 3.16 9.18 18.79
N ASP A 25 3.87 10.25 19.06
CA ASP A 25 3.27 11.59 19.15
C ASP A 25 3.14 12.20 17.75
N HIS A 26 1.92 12.41 17.29
CA HIS A 26 1.59 12.96 15.97
C HIS A 26 2.27 14.29 15.63
N ASN A 27 2.66 15.07 16.63
CA ASN A 27 3.30 16.38 16.42
C ASN A 27 4.80 16.25 16.12
N ALA A 28 5.46 15.22 16.65
CA ALA A 28 6.89 14.97 16.45
C ALA A 28 7.22 14.27 15.12
N ILE A 29 6.25 13.60 14.51
CA ILE A 29 6.47 12.71 13.36
C ILE A 29 6.97 13.44 12.10
N LYS A 30 6.55 14.69 11.88
CA LYS A 30 6.91 15.45 10.66
C LYS A 30 8.40 15.73 10.54
N ASP A 31 9.01 16.15 11.64
CA ASP A 31 10.40 16.56 11.65
C ASP A 31 11.32 15.35 11.61
N ILE A 32 10.90 14.26 12.25
CA ILE A 32 11.67 13.02 12.40
C ILE A 32 11.74 12.21 11.10
N ALA A 33 10.68 12.19 10.30
CA ALA A 33 10.67 11.46 9.01
C ALA A 33 11.75 11.96 8.05
N ASN A 34 12.09 13.25 8.13
CA ASN A 34 13.07 13.91 7.28
C ASN A 34 14.44 14.08 7.95
N ASP A 35 14.57 13.80 9.22
CA ASP A 35 15.83 13.92 9.96
C ASP A 35 16.74 12.71 9.68
N PRO A 36 17.90 12.91 8.99
CA PRO A 36 18.81 11.81 8.70
C PRO A 36 19.52 11.26 9.95
N SER A 37 19.54 12.00 11.05
CA SER A 37 20.17 11.56 12.30
C SER A 37 19.34 10.51 13.05
N VAL A 38 18.04 10.42 12.76
CA VAL A 38 17.15 9.42 13.36
C VAL A 38 17.36 8.07 12.68
N PRO A 39 17.63 6.98 13.43
CA PRO A 39 17.95 5.66 12.86
C PRO A 39 16.70 4.92 12.34
N LEU A 40 16.06 5.50 11.32
CA LEU A 40 14.91 4.91 10.61
C LEU A 40 15.37 4.24 9.32
N THR A 41 14.78 3.10 9.02
CA THR A 41 14.93 2.46 7.71
C THR A 41 14.20 3.26 6.62
N SER A 42 14.54 3.02 5.35
CA SER A 42 13.84 3.66 4.21
C SER A 42 12.34 3.35 4.22
N ASN A 43 11.95 2.15 4.62
CA ASN A 43 10.56 1.74 4.71
C ASN A 43 9.82 2.47 5.85
N GLU A 44 10.47 2.63 7.01
CA GLU A 44 9.90 3.39 8.12
C GLU A 44 9.72 4.87 7.73
N ARG A 45 10.69 5.47 7.04
CA ARG A 45 10.57 6.85 6.52
C ARG A 45 9.43 6.99 5.52
N LEU A 46 9.30 6.05 4.59
CA LEU A 46 8.19 6.03 3.63
C LEU A 46 6.85 5.92 4.35
N TYR A 47 6.73 5.01 5.32
CA TYR A 47 5.52 4.85 6.11
C TYR A 47 5.14 6.14 6.84
N LEU A 48 6.09 6.78 7.52
CA LEU A 48 5.87 8.05 8.22
C LEU A 48 5.46 9.17 7.27
N GLY A 49 6.09 9.23 6.09
CA GLY A 49 5.72 10.17 5.04
C GLY A 49 4.28 9.99 4.56
N LEU A 50 3.87 8.74 4.29
CA LEU A 50 2.51 8.42 3.85
C LEU A 50 1.47 8.64 4.96
N LEU A 51 1.82 8.34 6.21
CA LEU A 51 0.96 8.60 7.37
C LEU A 51 0.63 10.08 7.50
N ASN A 52 1.61 10.94 7.22
CA ASN A 52 1.49 12.40 7.33
C ASN A 52 1.04 13.09 6.03
N ALA A 53 0.88 12.36 4.93
CA ALA A 53 0.43 12.93 3.66
C ALA A 53 -1.02 13.42 3.77
N LYS A 54 -1.20 14.70 4.06
CA LYS A 54 -2.52 15.34 4.23
C LYS A 54 -3.33 15.37 2.94
N GLU A 55 -2.65 15.25 1.80
CA GLU A 55 -3.24 15.20 0.46
C GLU A 55 -3.98 13.88 0.21
N LEU A 56 -3.64 12.83 0.97
CA LEU A 56 -4.31 11.54 0.88
C LEU A 56 -5.52 11.52 1.82
N GLY A 57 -6.67 11.19 1.27
CA GLY A 57 -7.88 10.95 2.06
C GLY A 57 -7.67 9.83 3.09
N SER A 58 -8.42 9.88 4.17
CA SER A 58 -8.42 8.82 5.18
C SER A 58 -9.80 8.18 5.24
N VAL A 59 -9.83 6.85 5.23
CA VAL A 59 -11.07 6.06 5.36
C VAL A 59 -10.86 4.99 6.42
N SER A 60 -11.91 4.70 7.17
CA SER A 60 -11.95 3.61 8.14
C SER A 60 -12.96 2.57 7.69
N PHE A 61 -12.58 1.31 7.76
CA PHE A 61 -13.47 0.17 7.53
C PHE A 61 -13.64 -0.60 8.83
N GLU A 62 -14.87 -0.98 9.14
CA GLU A 62 -15.16 -1.88 10.25
C GLU A 62 -14.60 -3.29 9.97
N ALA A 63 -14.51 -4.12 11.02
CA ALA A 63 -14.15 -5.52 10.87
C ALA A 63 -15.16 -6.27 9.99
N LYS A 64 -14.68 -7.31 9.29
CA LYS A 64 -15.48 -8.19 8.41
C LYS A 64 -16.07 -7.50 7.16
N LYS A 65 -15.51 -6.35 6.77
CA LYS A 65 -15.89 -5.68 5.51
C LYS A 65 -15.04 -6.16 4.35
N THR A 66 -15.66 -6.39 3.20
CA THR A 66 -14.97 -6.63 1.94
C THR A 66 -14.57 -5.28 1.34
N ILE A 67 -13.27 -5.10 1.06
CA ILE A 67 -12.72 -3.91 0.40
C ILE A 67 -12.69 -4.13 -1.10
N PHE A 68 -12.23 -5.31 -1.55
CA PHE A 68 -12.25 -5.71 -2.95
C PHE A 68 -12.87 -7.09 -3.09
N SER A 69 -13.66 -7.28 -4.14
CA SER A 69 -14.16 -8.58 -4.61
C SER A 69 -13.37 -9.02 -5.84
N ILE A 70 -13.26 -10.33 -6.06
CA ILE A 70 -12.64 -10.87 -7.29
C ILE A 70 -13.44 -10.38 -8.51
N GLY A 71 -12.74 -9.88 -9.54
CA GLY A 71 -13.32 -9.33 -10.75
C GLY A 71 -13.84 -7.90 -10.63
N GLU A 72 -13.74 -7.27 -9.47
CA GLU A 72 -14.14 -5.89 -9.25
C GLU A 72 -13.11 -4.91 -9.84
N PRO A 73 -13.54 -3.86 -10.57
CA PRO A 73 -12.64 -2.84 -11.05
C PRO A 73 -12.05 -2.04 -9.87
N ILE A 74 -10.76 -1.76 -9.93
CA ILE A 74 -10.06 -1.03 -8.89
C ILE A 74 -9.98 0.45 -9.26
N SER A 75 -10.61 1.31 -8.47
CA SER A 75 -10.64 2.76 -8.66
C SER A 75 -9.69 3.54 -7.73
N ALA A 76 -9.22 2.88 -6.67
CA ALA A 76 -8.29 3.47 -5.70
C ALA A 76 -7.36 2.42 -5.14
N GLY A 77 -6.12 2.82 -4.87
CA GLY A 77 -5.22 2.09 -4.00
C GLY A 77 -5.42 2.49 -2.54
N TYR A 78 -5.11 1.60 -1.62
CA TYR A 78 -5.19 1.86 -0.20
C TYR A 78 -3.87 1.53 0.48
N PHE A 79 -3.34 2.49 1.23
CA PHE A 79 -2.22 2.29 2.14
C PHE A 79 -2.75 2.02 3.55
N VAL A 80 -2.43 0.86 4.10
CA VAL A 80 -2.91 0.43 5.42
C VAL A 80 -2.12 1.14 6.51
N VAL A 81 -2.82 1.95 7.31
CA VAL A 81 -2.25 2.68 8.46
C VAL A 81 -2.31 1.81 9.72
N SER A 82 -3.47 1.20 9.97
CA SER A 82 -3.68 0.34 11.14
C SER A 82 -4.70 -0.75 10.85
N GLY A 83 -4.68 -1.80 11.68
CA GLY A 83 -5.57 -2.94 11.54
C GLY A 83 -4.99 -4.07 10.70
N GLN A 84 -5.80 -5.10 10.48
CA GLN A 84 -5.41 -6.32 9.76
C GLN A 84 -6.46 -6.71 8.72
N LEU A 85 -5.97 -7.20 7.58
CA LEU A 85 -6.78 -7.69 6.47
C LEU A 85 -6.33 -9.09 6.04
N LEU A 86 -7.18 -9.76 5.29
CA LEU A 86 -6.86 -10.97 4.55
C LEU A 86 -7.11 -10.71 3.07
N ALA A 87 -6.13 -11.04 2.24
CA ALA A 87 -6.30 -11.16 0.80
C ALA A 87 -6.41 -12.65 0.46
N VAL A 88 -7.46 -13.03 -0.23
CA VAL A 88 -7.80 -14.42 -0.54
C VAL A 88 -7.99 -14.57 -2.04
N ASN A 89 -7.31 -15.51 -2.65
CA ASN A 89 -7.52 -15.96 -4.03
C ASN A 89 -7.32 -17.48 -4.14
N ASP A 90 -7.32 -18.00 -5.37
CA ASP A 90 -7.09 -19.43 -5.66
C ASP A 90 -5.70 -19.95 -5.26
N LYS A 91 -4.71 -19.05 -5.18
CA LYS A 91 -3.32 -19.38 -4.75
C LYS A 91 -3.17 -19.48 -3.22
N GLY A 92 -4.10 -18.93 -2.44
CA GLY A 92 -4.07 -19.01 -0.99
C GLY A 92 -4.58 -17.76 -0.26
N ILE A 93 -4.18 -17.67 0.99
CA ILE A 93 -4.56 -16.60 1.92
C ILE A 93 -3.30 -15.85 2.34
N GLN A 94 -3.29 -14.53 2.17
CA GLN A 94 -2.23 -13.64 2.61
C GLN A 94 -2.76 -12.71 3.72
N ARG A 95 -2.01 -12.58 4.80
CA ARG A 95 -2.28 -11.55 5.83
C ARG A 95 -1.60 -10.24 5.44
N LEU A 96 -2.35 -9.14 5.59
CA LEU A 96 -1.90 -7.79 5.32
C LEU A 96 -2.11 -6.94 6.57
N GLY A 97 -1.12 -6.13 6.89
CA GLY A 97 -1.12 -5.25 8.06
C GLY A 97 -0.66 -3.84 7.73
N PRO A 98 -0.35 -3.02 8.75
CA PRO A 98 0.17 -1.67 8.57
C PRO A 98 1.38 -1.63 7.63
N GLY A 99 1.41 -0.64 6.72
CA GLY A 99 2.42 -0.52 5.67
C GLY A 99 2.09 -1.24 4.36
N SER A 100 1.09 -2.13 4.35
CA SER A 100 0.66 -2.77 3.10
C SER A 100 -0.01 -1.76 2.17
N VAL A 101 0.25 -1.92 0.87
CA VAL A 101 -0.43 -1.19 -0.20
C VAL A 101 -1.25 -2.19 -1.01
N ILE A 102 -2.54 -1.93 -1.14
CA ILE A 102 -3.48 -2.83 -1.84
C ILE A 102 -4.18 -2.09 -2.99
N GLY A 103 -4.37 -2.78 -4.09
CA GLY A 103 -5.11 -2.29 -5.26
C GLY A 103 -4.35 -1.26 -6.12
N LEU A 104 -3.20 -0.74 -5.68
CA LEU A 104 -2.49 0.30 -6.42
C LEU A 104 -1.85 -0.23 -7.70
N ALA A 105 -1.11 -1.33 -7.61
CA ALA A 105 -0.40 -1.88 -8.75
C ALA A 105 -1.36 -2.40 -9.83
N GLU A 106 -2.39 -3.12 -9.42
CA GLU A 106 -3.45 -3.62 -10.31
C GLU A 106 -4.20 -2.46 -10.98
N GLY A 107 -4.57 -1.46 -10.18
CA GLY A 107 -5.31 -0.29 -10.68
C GLY A 107 -4.50 0.57 -11.65
N LEU A 108 -3.18 0.73 -11.44
CA LEU A 108 -2.30 1.45 -12.35
C LEU A 108 -2.24 0.85 -13.76
N ILE A 109 -2.54 -0.40 -13.92
CA ILE A 109 -2.57 -1.09 -15.22
C ILE A 109 -3.99 -1.49 -15.64
N GLY A 110 -5.01 -0.92 -15.00
CA GLY A 110 -6.42 -1.15 -15.34
C GLY A 110 -6.89 -2.59 -15.11
N MET A 111 -6.19 -3.38 -14.29
CA MET A 111 -6.61 -4.74 -13.94
C MET A 111 -7.72 -4.71 -12.89
N HIS A 112 -8.63 -5.67 -13.03
CA HIS A 112 -9.59 -5.98 -11.98
C HIS A 112 -8.91 -6.75 -10.86
N SER A 113 -9.51 -6.75 -9.66
CA SER A 113 -8.98 -7.48 -8.53
C SER A 113 -8.98 -8.99 -8.79
N ASP A 114 -7.83 -9.63 -8.63
CA ASP A 114 -7.66 -11.09 -8.69
C ASP A 114 -7.86 -11.76 -7.33
N LYS A 115 -8.18 -10.97 -6.31
CA LYS A 115 -8.32 -11.42 -4.93
C LYS A 115 -9.49 -10.73 -4.23
N ARG A 116 -10.06 -11.43 -3.24
CA ARG A 116 -10.96 -10.82 -2.27
C ARG A 116 -10.14 -10.27 -1.11
N VAL A 117 -10.33 -9.00 -0.76
CA VAL A 117 -9.68 -8.37 0.40
C VAL A 117 -10.72 -8.05 1.47
N ILE A 118 -10.54 -8.62 2.67
CA ILE A 118 -11.49 -8.53 3.78
C ILE A 118 -10.77 -8.01 5.02
N THR A 119 -11.40 -7.10 5.75
CA THR A 119 -10.90 -6.63 7.05
C THR A 119 -11.11 -7.69 8.14
N VAL A 120 -10.07 -7.99 8.91
CA VAL A 120 -10.15 -8.87 10.09
C VAL A 120 -10.52 -8.06 11.33
N THR A 121 -9.89 -6.92 11.48
CA THR A 121 -10.18 -5.94 12.54
C THR A 121 -10.74 -4.66 11.91
N SER A 122 -11.05 -3.65 12.72
CA SER A 122 -11.19 -2.29 12.19
C SER A 122 -9.87 -1.84 11.57
N VAL A 123 -9.94 -1.22 10.39
CA VAL A 123 -8.77 -0.84 9.57
C VAL A 123 -8.85 0.62 9.20
N GLN A 124 -7.78 1.35 9.40
CA GLN A 124 -7.59 2.69 8.84
C GLN A 124 -6.67 2.63 7.63
N VAL A 125 -7.05 3.34 6.56
CA VAL A 125 -6.27 3.44 5.33
C VAL A 125 -6.12 4.89 4.87
N ARG A 126 -5.04 5.15 4.13
CA ARG A 126 -4.94 6.31 3.26
C ARG A 126 -5.38 5.92 1.86
N VAL A 127 -6.18 6.78 1.23
CA VAL A 127 -6.74 6.54 -0.10
C VAL A 127 -5.84 7.18 -1.15
N ILE A 128 -5.40 6.38 -2.11
CA ILE A 128 -4.59 6.80 -3.25
C ILE A 128 -5.49 6.76 -4.48
N SER A 129 -5.96 7.93 -4.91
CA SER A 129 -6.86 8.04 -6.08
C SER A 129 -6.10 7.72 -7.37
N LEU A 130 -6.50 6.67 -8.08
CA LEU A 130 -5.92 6.30 -9.37
C LEU A 130 -6.15 7.40 -10.42
N TYR A 131 -7.32 8.03 -10.43
CA TYR A 131 -7.60 9.15 -11.33
C TYR A 131 -6.57 10.28 -11.21
N LYS A 132 -6.13 10.61 -9.99
CA LYS A 132 -5.10 11.64 -9.77
C LYS A 132 -3.73 11.17 -10.28
N ILE A 133 -3.41 9.89 -10.09
CA ILE A 133 -2.16 9.31 -10.55
C ILE A 133 -2.11 9.25 -12.07
N ASP A 134 -3.18 8.82 -12.72
CA ASP A 134 -3.30 8.74 -14.18
C ASP A 134 -3.09 10.12 -14.84
N ALA A 135 -3.49 11.19 -14.17
CA ALA A 135 -3.23 12.54 -14.65
C ALA A 135 -1.76 12.99 -14.52
N ILE A 136 -1.00 12.37 -13.62
CA ILE A 136 0.41 12.72 -13.32
C ILE A 136 1.38 11.87 -14.14
N ILE A 137 1.14 10.57 -14.28
CA ILE A 137 2.05 9.63 -14.93
C ILE A 137 2.52 10.09 -16.32
N PRO A 138 1.65 10.55 -17.23
CA PRO A 138 2.09 10.99 -18.56
C PRO A 138 3.03 12.21 -18.54
N ARG A 139 3.04 12.96 -17.43
CA ARG A 139 3.90 14.14 -17.24
C ARG A 139 5.26 13.80 -16.66
N LEU A 140 5.45 12.57 -16.20
CA LEU A 140 6.72 12.12 -15.66
C LEU A 140 7.75 11.89 -16.80
N PRO A 141 9.03 12.11 -16.53
CA PRO A 141 10.11 11.74 -17.46
C PRO A 141 10.04 10.26 -17.85
N ILE A 142 10.38 9.95 -19.09
CA ILE A 142 10.34 8.57 -19.62
C ILE A 142 11.05 7.57 -18.70
N PRO A 143 12.27 7.82 -18.19
CA PRO A 143 12.92 6.87 -17.29
C PRO A 143 12.11 6.56 -16.03
N VAL A 144 11.43 7.56 -15.47
CA VAL A 144 10.60 7.38 -14.27
C VAL A 144 9.37 6.52 -14.57
N ARG A 145 8.73 6.73 -15.73
CA ARG A 145 7.60 5.89 -16.17
C ARG A 145 8.04 4.43 -16.36
N GLU A 146 9.19 4.21 -16.98
CA GLU A 146 9.73 2.85 -17.15
C GLU A 146 10.09 2.19 -15.80
N MET A 147 10.58 2.96 -14.82
CA MET A 147 10.77 2.46 -13.45
C MET A 147 9.45 2.01 -12.84
N ILE A 148 8.39 2.81 -12.94
CA ILE A 148 7.06 2.47 -12.43
C ILE A 148 6.55 1.20 -13.11
N LYS A 149 6.65 1.09 -14.44
CA LYS A 149 6.29 -0.13 -15.18
C LYS A 149 7.01 -1.37 -14.65
N ASN A 150 8.31 -1.26 -14.44
CA ASN A 150 9.11 -2.37 -13.94
C ASN A 150 8.72 -2.75 -12.50
N MET A 151 8.42 -1.77 -11.65
CA MET A 151 7.93 -2.01 -10.29
C MET A 151 6.58 -2.74 -10.32
N VAL A 152 5.62 -2.28 -11.13
CA VAL A 152 4.31 -2.92 -11.27
C VAL A 152 4.44 -4.35 -11.76
N LYS A 153 5.27 -4.61 -12.79
CA LYS A 153 5.56 -5.97 -13.27
C LYS A 153 6.04 -6.89 -12.15
N ARG A 154 6.99 -6.40 -11.34
CA ARG A 154 7.57 -7.18 -10.23
C ARG A 154 6.56 -7.46 -9.12
N VAL A 155 5.75 -6.47 -8.76
CA VAL A 155 4.74 -6.61 -7.70
C VAL A 155 3.64 -7.59 -8.09
N LEU A 156 3.25 -7.59 -9.37
CA LEU A 156 2.19 -8.45 -9.90
C LEU A 156 2.70 -9.76 -10.52
N ASP A 157 4.01 -10.00 -10.50
CA ASP A 157 4.66 -11.17 -11.12
C ASP A 157 4.29 -11.32 -12.61
N LEU A 158 4.27 -10.21 -13.34
CA LEU A 158 3.91 -10.18 -14.75
C LEU A 158 5.14 -10.19 -15.66
N LYS A 159 5.11 -11.01 -16.71
CA LYS A 159 6.14 -10.99 -17.78
C LYS A 159 6.02 -9.74 -18.64
N ASN A 160 4.81 -9.37 -19.01
CA ASN A 160 4.52 -8.20 -19.85
C ASN A 160 3.34 -7.41 -19.28
N LEU A 161 3.34 -6.10 -19.49
CA LEU A 161 2.17 -5.26 -19.20
C LEU A 161 1.20 -5.30 -20.37
N PRO A 162 -0.11 -5.10 -20.13
CA PRO A 162 -1.08 -4.87 -21.19
C PRO A 162 -0.65 -3.69 -22.08
N ASN A 163 -0.93 -3.76 -23.37
CA ASN A 163 -0.62 -2.69 -24.30
C ASN A 163 -1.36 -1.40 -23.95
N GLY A 164 -0.65 -0.27 -24.03
CA GLY A 164 -1.25 1.06 -23.81
C GLY A 164 -1.41 1.48 -22.36
N VAL A 165 -0.81 0.75 -21.41
CA VAL A 165 -0.85 1.06 -19.98
C VAL A 165 0.45 1.73 -19.54
N LEU A 166 0.34 2.87 -18.80
CA LEU A 166 1.43 3.72 -18.26
C LEU A 166 2.24 4.43 -19.34
#